data_30104c74920720b96f07bf29d67c7a4f
#
_entry.id   30104c74920720b96f07bf29d67c7a4f
#
_cell.length_a   1.000
_cell.length_b   1.000
_cell.length_c   1.000
_cell.angle_alpha   90.00
_cell.angle_beta   90.00
_cell.angle_gamma   90.00
#
_symmetry.space_group_name_H-M   'P 1'
#
loop_
_entity.id
_entity.type
_entity.pdbx_description
1 polymer ?
#
loop_
_entity_poly.entity_id
_entity_poly.type
_entity_poly.pdbx_seq_one_letter_code
_entity_poly.pdbx_strand_id
1 'polypeptide(L)'
;MTMLQPRVGLTLDPTVWPRTAGRVGGVLAIGGVDVRDLALEYGTPAYVLDEDDFRERCRQWRVAFRAGAADGDVYYAGKAFLCVAVARWVAAEGLSLDVCTGGELAVAERAGFPADRILFHGNNKSVEELRRAVTTGVGRVVLDSFEELSRLAFIAEAAGVRQRVLIRVTPGVEAHTHSYVATGQEDQKFG
;
A
#
# COMPACT_ATOMS: atom_id res chain seq x y z
N MET A 1 49.25 2.39 27.04
CA MET A 1 48.86 2.12 25.63
C MET A 1 47.66 1.20 25.67
N THR A 2 46.44 1.81 25.71
CA THR A 2 45.18 1.06 25.84
C THR A 2 44.81 0.55 24.47
N MET A 3 44.89 -0.75 24.28
CA MET A 3 44.39 -1.37 23.04
C MET A 3 42.89 -1.21 22.94
N LEU A 4 42.44 -0.42 21.97
CA LEU A 4 41.04 -0.35 21.59
C LEU A 4 40.61 -1.75 21.11
N GLN A 5 39.73 -2.39 21.84
CA GLN A 5 39.08 -3.61 21.38
C GLN A 5 38.34 -3.31 20.07
N PRO A 6 38.38 -4.20 19.06
CA PRO A 6 37.61 -4.03 17.85
C PRO A 6 36.13 -3.94 18.25
N ARG A 7 35.47 -2.82 17.94
CA ARG A 7 34.04 -2.71 18.10
C ARG A 7 33.40 -3.83 17.26
N VAL A 8 32.77 -4.78 17.93
CA VAL A 8 31.93 -5.79 17.32
C VAL A 8 31.02 -5.04 16.40
N GLY A 9 31.11 -5.28 15.09
CA GLY A 9 30.25 -4.62 14.10
C GLY A 9 28.80 -4.90 14.47
N LEU A 10 28.04 -3.84 14.80
CA LEU A 10 26.60 -3.98 15.03
C LEU A 10 26.00 -4.58 13.76
N THR A 11 25.63 -5.84 13.83
CA THR A 11 24.87 -6.50 12.77
C THR A 11 23.52 -5.80 12.69
N LEU A 12 23.13 -5.43 11.47
CA LEU A 12 21.82 -4.84 11.23
C LEU A 12 20.76 -5.92 11.44
N ASP A 13 19.74 -5.62 12.23
CA ASP A 13 18.61 -6.54 12.48
C ASP A 13 17.79 -6.70 11.20
N PRO A 14 17.69 -7.89 10.60
CA PRO A 14 16.99 -8.12 9.35
C PRO A 14 15.47 -7.93 9.47
N THR A 15 14.93 -7.85 10.68
CA THR A 15 13.50 -7.56 10.91
C THR A 15 13.17 -6.07 10.80
N VAL A 16 14.18 -5.22 10.95
CA VAL A 16 14.04 -3.75 10.93
C VAL A 16 14.61 -3.14 9.65
N TRP A 17 15.76 -3.65 9.20
CA TRP A 17 16.49 -3.10 8.08
C TRP A 17 16.12 -3.77 6.74
N PRO A 18 16.19 -3.03 5.62
CA PRO A 18 16.09 -3.64 4.30
C PRO A 18 17.16 -4.72 4.10
N ARG A 19 16.85 -5.73 3.32
CA ARG A 19 17.78 -6.84 3.02
C ARG A 19 19.11 -6.38 2.41
N THR A 20 19.07 -5.28 1.66
CA THR A 20 20.22 -4.70 1.01
C THR A 20 21.04 -3.79 1.94
N ALA A 21 20.50 -3.51 3.14
CA ALA A 21 21.22 -2.68 4.11
C ALA A 21 22.46 -3.41 4.62
N GLY A 22 23.59 -2.71 4.63
CA GLY A 22 24.85 -3.27 5.07
C GLY A 22 25.84 -2.17 5.45
N ARG A 23 27.06 -2.58 5.84
CA ARG A 23 28.15 -1.65 6.14
C ARG A 23 29.28 -1.87 5.15
N VAL A 24 29.65 -0.80 4.45
CA VAL A 24 30.82 -0.77 3.56
C VAL A 24 31.83 0.19 4.18
N GLY A 25 33.03 -0.30 4.53
CA GLY A 25 34.03 0.50 5.22
C GLY A 25 33.55 1.10 6.55
N GLY A 26 32.63 0.42 7.27
CA GLY A 26 32.04 0.89 8.53
C GLY A 26 30.86 1.85 8.36
N VAL A 27 30.56 2.29 7.15
CA VAL A 27 29.46 3.21 6.84
C VAL A 27 28.22 2.43 6.39
N LEU A 28 27.05 2.86 6.82
CA LEU A 28 25.78 2.29 6.40
C LEU A 28 25.54 2.56 4.91
N ALA A 29 25.16 1.54 4.18
CA ALA A 29 24.69 1.62 2.80
C ALA A 29 23.31 0.92 2.69
N ILE A 30 22.43 1.44 1.84
CA ILE A 30 21.11 0.87 1.52
C ILE A 30 21.03 0.77 0.00
N GLY A 31 20.66 -0.40 -0.53
CA GLY A 31 20.66 -0.61 -1.98
C GLY A 31 22.02 -0.39 -2.64
N GLY A 32 23.11 -0.56 -1.87
CA GLY A 32 24.48 -0.28 -2.33
C GLY A 32 24.89 1.20 -2.30
N VAL A 33 24.00 2.11 -1.89
CA VAL A 33 24.28 3.56 -1.83
C VAL A 33 24.64 3.97 -0.40
N ASP A 34 25.73 4.72 -0.24
CA ASP A 34 26.17 5.30 1.04
C ASP A 34 25.12 6.30 1.54
N VAL A 35 24.64 6.13 2.78
CA VAL A 35 23.61 7.01 3.35
C VAL A 35 24.08 8.47 3.50
N ARG A 36 25.40 8.72 3.54
CA ARG A 36 25.95 10.08 3.60
C ARG A 36 25.80 10.78 2.25
N ASP A 37 25.97 10.04 1.15
CA ASP A 37 25.76 10.57 -0.21
C ASP A 37 24.29 10.91 -0.42
N LEU A 38 23.36 10.04 0.04
CA LEU A 38 21.94 10.35 0.04
C LEU A 38 21.61 11.61 0.84
N ALA A 39 22.21 11.77 2.04
CA ALA A 39 22.00 12.94 2.87
C ALA A 39 22.57 14.23 2.24
N LEU A 40 23.69 14.13 1.54
CA LEU A 40 24.30 15.26 0.83
C LEU A 40 23.47 15.69 -0.39
N GLU A 41 22.94 14.73 -1.13
CA GLU A 41 22.19 14.98 -2.37
C GLU A 41 20.75 15.45 -2.09
N TYR A 42 20.05 14.79 -1.15
CA TYR A 42 18.62 14.99 -0.90
C TYR A 42 18.31 15.72 0.41
N GLY A 43 19.30 15.94 1.26
CA GLY A 43 19.11 16.55 2.58
C GLY A 43 18.59 15.57 3.63
N THR A 44 18.38 16.10 4.84
CA THR A 44 17.78 15.40 5.99
C THR A 44 16.74 16.29 6.67
N PRO A 45 15.65 15.72 7.26
CA PRO A 45 15.33 14.28 7.33
C PRO A 45 14.84 13.73 5.97
N ALA A 46 15.13 12.46 5.69
CA ALA A 46 14.72 11.78 4.45
C ALA A 46 14.24 10.36 4.74
N TYR A 47 13.18 9.94 4.05
CA TYR A 47 12.78 8.53 3.98
C TYR A 47 13.44 7.89 2.77
N VAL A 48 14.10 6.77 2.99
CA VAL A 48 14.74 5.98 1.93
C VAL A 48 13.95 4.71 1.71
N LEU A 49 13.45 4.53 0.49
CA LEU A 49 12.75 3.32 0.09
C LEU A 49 13.67 2.47 -0.80
N ASP A 50 13.94 1.25 -0.37
CA ASP A 50 14.74 0.29 -1.10
C ASP A 50 13.86 -0.48 -2.09
N GLU A 51 14.07 -0.29 -3.39
CA GLU A 51 13.29 -0.95 -4.43
C GLU A 51 13.41 -2.47 -4.38
N ASP A 52 14.61 -3.00 -4.23
CA ASP A 52 14.85 -4.45 -4.27
C ASP A 52 14.19 -5.15 -3.07
N ASP A 53 14.30 -4.58 -1.88
CA ASP A 53 13.65 -5.11 -0.68
C ASP A 53 12.12 -5.01 -0.80
N PHE A 54 11.60 -3.87 -1.25
CA PHE A 54 10.16 -3.66 -1.44
C PHE A 54 9.58 -4.69 -2.41
N ARG A 55 10.18 -4.84 -3.58
CA ARG A 55 9.72 -5.78 -4.61
C ARG A 55 9.82 -7.23 -4.16
N GLU A 56 10.87 -7.58 -3.44
CA GLU A 56 11.00 -8.92 -2.88
C GLU A 56 9.92 -9.23 -1.85
N ARG A 57 9.58 -8.27 -0.97
CA ARG A 57 8.45 -8.43 -0.04
C ARG A 57 7.13 -8.63 -0.79
N CYS A 58 6.89 -7.90 -1.86
CA CYS A 58 5.73 -8.12 -2.73
C CYS A 58 5.68 -9.57 -3.26
N ARG A 59 6.80 -10.08 -3.78
CA ARG A 59 6.90 -11.47 -4.25
C ARG A 59 6.63 -12.49 -3.16
N GLN A 60 7.21 -12.29 -1.98
CA GLN A 60 7.04 -13.18 -0.82
C GLN A 60 5.57 -13.27 -0.40
N TRP A 61 4.89 -12.13 -0.28
CA TRP A 61 3.46 -12.12 0.05
C TRP A 61 2.63 -12.85 -1.00
N ARG A 62 2.87 -12.61 -2.28
CA ARG A 62 2.17 -13.30 -3.35
C ARG A 62 2.40 -14.80 -3.34
N VAL A 63 3.63 -15.25 -3.14
CA VAL A 63 3.98 -16.68 -3.07
C VAL A 63 3.34 -17.33 -1.84
N ALA A 64 3.46 -16.72 -0.66
CA ALA A 64 2.88 -17.24 0.57
C ALA A 64 1.34 -17.34 0.47
N PHE A 65 0.68 -16.33 -0.09
CA PHE A 65 -0.77 -16.35 -0.28
C PHE A 65 -1.21 -17.48 -1.22
N ARG A 66 -0.53 -17.62 -2.36
CA ARG A 66 -0.85 -18.69 -3.33
C ARG A 66 -0.59 -20.09 -2.81
N ALA A 67 0.33 -20.26 -1.89
CA ALA A 67 0.57 -21.55 -1.25
C ALA A 67 -0.59 -21.97 -0.30
N GLY A 68 -1.33 -21.01 0.26
CA GLY A 68 -2.43 -21.25 1.18
C GLY A 68 -3.84 -21.10 0.58
N ALA A 69 -3.96 -20.39 -0.56
CA ALA A 69 -5.25 -20.11 -1.21
C ALA A 69 -5.11 -20.25 -2.72
N ALA A 70 -5.93 -21.12 -3.33
CA ALA A 70 -5.86 -21.39 -4.78
C ALA A 70 -6.27 -20.17 -5.64
N ASP A 71 -7.28 -19.41 -5.17
CA ASP A 71 -7.83 -18.23 -5.86
C ASP A 71 -7.84 -17.02 -4.95
N GLY A 72 -7.26 -15.92 -5.42
CA GLY A 72 -7.30 -14.64 -4.73
C GLY A 72 -6.13 -13.73 -5.09
N ASP A 73 -6.25 -12.48 -4.68
CA ASP A 73 -5.29 -11.42 -4.97
C ASP A 73 -4.73 -10.85 -3.67
N VAL A 74 -3.46 -10.50 -3.69
CA VAL A 74 -2.84 -9.70 -2.62
C VAL A 74 -2.89 -8.23 -3.05
N TYR A 75 -3.46 -7.39 -2.20
CA TYR A 75 -3.56 -5.96 -2.42
C TYR A 75 -2.52 -5.20 -1.60
N TYR A 76 -1.73 -4.36 -2.27
CA TYR A 76 -0.88 -3.39 -1.59
C TYR A 76 -1.73 -2.22 -1.13
N ALA A 77 -1.68 -1.88 0.14
CA ALA A 77 -2.42 -0.75 0.71
C ALA A 77 -1.71 0.58 0.39
N GLY A 78 -2.22 1.33 -0.57
CA GLY A 78 -1.65 2.61 -1.02
C GLY A 78 -1.51 3.65 0.08
N LYS A 79 -2.39 3.62 1.08
CA LYS A 79 -2.32 4.50 2.26
C LYS A 79 -1.02 4.38 3.07
N ALA A 80 -0.26 3.29 2.94
CA ALA A 80 1.03 3.13 3.62
C ALA A 80 2.09 4.07 3.02
N PHE A 81 2.21 4.07 1.71
CA PHE A 81 2.97 5.01 0.90
C PHE A 81 2.69 4.73 -0.59
N LEU A 82 2.31 5.74 -1.34
CA LEU A 82 2.05 5.59 -2.78
C LEU A 82 2.66 6.73 -3.57
N CYS A 83 3.49 6.37 -4.54
CA CYS A 83 3.95 7.23 -5.62
C CYS A 83 3.96 6.44 -6.94
N VAL A 84 4.20 7.12 -8.05
CA VAL A 84 4.20 6.47 -9.38
C VAL A 84 5.18 5.29 -9.47
N ALA A 85 6.37 5.41 -8.87
CA ALA A 85 7.35 4.33 -8.86
C ALA A 85 6.82 3.11 -8.09
N VAL A 86 6.32 3.31 -6.86
CA VAL A 86 5.75 2.23 -6.04
C VAL A 86 4.57 1.55 -6.73
N ALA A 87 3.65 2.32 -7.33
CA ALA A 87 2.54 1.74 -8.08
C ALA A 87 3.03 0.85 -9.23
N ARG A 88 4.07 1.27 -9.96
CA ARG A 88 4.69 0.46 -11.02
C ARG A 88 5.33 -0.81 -10.49
N TRP A 89 6.03 -0.74 -9.36
CA TRP A 89 6.64 -1.94 -8.73
C TRP A 89 5.57 -2.94 -8.30
N VAL A 90 4.51 -2.45 -7.63
CA VAL A 90 3.37 -3.28 -7.22
C VAL A 90 2.74 -3.98 -8.43
N ALA A 91 2.50 -3.23 -9.52
CA ALA A 91 1.95 -3.78 -10.76
C ALA A 91 2.86 -4.85 -11.38
N ALA A 92 4.17 -4.58 -11.47
CA ALA A 92 5.16 -5.47 -12.05
C ALA A 92 5.32 -6.77 -11.26
N GLU A 93 5.21 -6.71 -9.92
CA GLU A 93 5.25 -7.90 -9.07
C GLU A 93 3.92 -8.67 -9.03
N GLY A 94 2.91 -8.22 -9.77
CA GLY A 94 1.65 -8.94 -9.93
C GLY A 94 0.68 -8.82 -8.75
N LEU A 95 0.85 -7.81 -7.88
CA LEU A 95 -0.10 -7.49 -6.82
C LEU A 95 -1.18 -6.54 -7.34
N SER A 96 -2.32 -6.55 -6.68
CA SER A 96 -3.38 -5.56 -6.84
C SER A 96 -3.13 -4.34 -5.94
N LEU A 97 -3.85 -3.24 -6.16
CA LEU A 97 -3.66 -1.99 -5.43
C LEU A 97 -4.95 -1.58 -4.72
N ASP A 98 -4.84 -1.27 -3.45
CA ASP A 98 -5.90 -0.68 -2.65
C ASP A 98 -5.66 0.83 -2.51
N VAL A 99 -6.60 1.65 -2.99
CA VAL A 99 -6.58 3.11 -2.93
C VAL A 99 -7.78 3.63 -2.13
N CYS A 100 -7.61 4.73 -1.39
CA CYS A 100 -8.62 5.29 -0.52
C CYS A 100 -9.07 6.71 -0.92
N THR A 101 -8.39 7.33 -1.86
CA THR A 101 -8.64 8.72 -2.28
C THR A 101 -8.53 8.89 -3.78
N GLY A 102 -9.16 9.94 -4.32
CA GLY A 102 -9.00 10.32 -5.72
C GLY A 102 -7.55 10.70 -6.07
N GLY A 103 -6.77 11.18 -5.10
CA GLY A 103 -5.34 11.45 -5.28
C GLY A 103 -4.53 10.18 -5.50
N GLU A 104 -4.77 9.15 -4.69
CA GLU A 104 -4.13 7.83 -4.87
C GLU A 104 -4.56 7.16 -6.19
N LEU A 105 -5.84 7.27 -6.56
CA LEU A 105 -6.33 6.81 -7.86
C LEU A 105 -5.61 7.53 -9.01
N ALA A 106 -5.40 8.85 -8.89
CA ALA A 106 -4.66 9.63 -9.89
C ALA A 106 -3.19 9.17 -10.03
N VAL A 107 -2.55 8.80 -8.92
CA VAL A 107 -1.19 8.23 -8.94
C VAL A 107 -1.19 6.88 -9.66
N ALA A 108 -2.17 6.02 -9.38
CA ALA A 108 -2.31 4.72 -10.03
C ALA A 108 -2.50 4.85 -11.56
N GLU A 109 -3.40 5.73 -11.99
CA GLU A 109 -3.63 6.03 -13.41
C GLU A 109 -2.36 6.55 -14.10
N ARG A 110 -1.66 7.50 -13.46
CA ARG A 110 -0.41 8.04 -14.00
C ARG A 110 0.71 7.00 -14.07
N ALA A 111 0.68 6.02 -13.19
CA ALA A 111 1.61 4.90 -13.22
C ALA A 111 1.30 3.89 -14.35
N GLY A 112 0.11 3.95 -14.95
CA GLY A 112 -0.42 2.96 -15.88
C GLY A 112 -0.81 1.66 -15.18
N PHE A 113 -1.27 1.75 -13.91
CA PHE A 113 -1.68 0.57 -13.16
C PHE A 113 -2.93 -0.05 -13.80
N PRO A 114 -3.02 -1.39 -13.95
CA PRO A 114 -4.21 -2.05 -14.49
C PRO A 114 -5.45 -1.74 -13.65
N ALA A 115 -6.44 -1.06 -14.24
CA ALA A 115 -7.61 -0.56 -13.51
C ALA A 115 -8.43 -1.68 -12.87
N ASP A 116 -8.58 -2.82 -13.55
CA ASP A 116 -9.29 -4.01 -13.07
C ASP A 116 -8.66 -4.64 -11.82
N ARG A 117 -7.40 -4.29 -11.50
CA ARG A 117 -6.67 -4.70 -10.30
C ARG A 117 -6.67 -3.64 -9.20
N ILE A 118 -7.44 -2.57 -9.36
CA ILE A 118 -7.61 -1.52 -8.33
C ILE A 118 -8.85 -1.82 -7.50
N LEU A 119 -8.70 -1.75 -6.17
CA LEU A 119 -9.77 -1.72 -5.18
C LEU A 119 -9.88 -0.30 -4.64
N PHE A 120 -11.05 0.33 -4.77
CA PHE A 120 -11.27 1.67 -4.26
C PHE A 120 -12.00 1.64 -2.93
N HIS A 121 -11.27 1.85 -1.86
CA HIS A 121 -11.72 1.96 -0.47
C HIS A 121 -12.13 3.40 -0.11
N GLY A 122 -12.45 3.60 1.17
CA GLY A 122 -12.79 4.88 1.77
C GLY A 122 -14.24 4.93 2.23
N ASN A 123 -14.50 5.68 3.31
CA ASN A 123 -15.82 5.80 3.94
C ASN A 123 -16.54 7.10 3.61
N ASN A 124 -15.95 7.94 2.79
CA ASN A 124 -16.55 9.23 2.37
C ASN A 124 -16.09 9.61 0.96
N LYS A 125 -16.31 8.70 0.01
CA LYS A 125 -15.98 8.97 -1.40
C LYS A 125 -16.95 10.02 -1.97
N SER A 126 -16.40 11.05 -2.58
CA SER A 126 -17.16 12.07 -3.27
C SER A 126 -17.79 11.53 -4.56
N VAL A 127 -18.78 12.26 -5.07
CA VAL A 127 -19.43 11.93 -6.36
C VAL A 127 -18.40 11.91 -7.50
N GLU A 128 -17.44 12.85 -7.47
CA GLU A 128 -16.35 12.93 -8.45
C GLU A 128 -15.43 11.72 -8.39
N GLU A 129 -15.06 11.28 -7.20
CA GLU A 129 -14.23 10.09 -6.99
C GLU A 129 -14.93 8.83 -7.47
N LEU A 130 -16.25 8.68 -7.17
CA LEU A 130 -17.04 7.55 -7.65
C LEU A 130 -17.18 7.57 -9.18
N ARG A 131 -17.43 8.74 -9.80
CA ARG A 131 -17.45 8.86 -11.27
C ARG A 131 -16.11 8.47 -11.88
N ARG A 132 -15.04 8.99 -11.33
CA ARG A 132 -13.69 8.68 -11.80
C ARG A 132 -13.41 7.19 -11.68
N ALA A 133 -13.74 6.57 -10.55
CA ALA A 133 -13.57 5.12 -10.36
C ALA A 133 -14.31 4.31 -11.43
N VAL A 134 -15.59 4.66 -11.71
CA VAL A 134 -16.40 4.02 -12.74
C VAL A 134 -15.82 4.26 -14.14
N THR A 135 -15.42 5.51 -14.46
CA THR A 135 -14.86 5.86 -15.76
C THR A 135 -13.50 5.21 -16.00
N THR A 136 -12.66 5.14 -14.98
CA THR A 136 -11.37 4.44 -15.02
C THR A 136 -11.54 2.92 -15.15
N GLY A 137 -12.68 2.39 -14.73
CA GLY A 137 -12.96 0.96 -14.73
C GLY A 137 -12.25 0.20 -13.62
N VAL A 138 -12.22 0.77 -12.40
CA VAL A 138 -11.60 0.09 -11.25
C VAL A 138 -12.25 -1.27 -11.00
N GLY A 139 -11.46 -2.24 -10.61
CA GLY A 139 -11.92 -3.61 -10.44
C GLY A 139 -13.05 -3.76 -9.44
N ARG A 140 -12.97 -3.07 -8.29
CA ARG A 140 -14.01 -3.07 -7.25
C ARG A 140 -14.04 -1.74 -6.50
N VAL A 141 -15.23 -1.35 -6.05
CA VAL A 141 -15.45 -0.25 -5.10
C VAL A 141 -15.94 -0.84 -3.78
N VAL A 142 -15.33 -0.45 -2.67
CA VAL A 142 -15.81 -0.84 -1.34
C VAL A 142 -16.89 0.14 -0.90
N LEU A 143 -18.09 -0.36 -0.64
CA LEU A 143 -19.21 0.42 -0.14
C LEU A 143 -19.17 0.45 1.39
N ASP A 144 -19.26 1.64 1.94
CA ASP A 144 -19.23 1.88 3.39
C ASP A 144 -20.59 2.35 3.94
N SER A 145 -21.53 2.73 3.08
CA SER A 145 -22.88 3.15 3.46
C SER A 145 -23.91 2.92 2.36
N PHE A 146 -25.20 2.94 2.74
CA PHE A 146 -26.32 2.85 1.80
C PHE A 146 -26.44 4.08 0.87
N GLU A 147 -26.07 5.26 1.37
CA GLU A 147 -26.02 6.49 0.57
C GLU A 147 -24.97 6.38 -0.53
N GLU A 148 -23.82 5.80 -0.23
CA GLU A 148 -22.80 5.56 -1.22
C GLU A 148 -23.23 4.53 -2.26
N LEU A 149 -23.91 3.46 -1.84
CA LEU A 149 -24.52 2.50 -2.75
C LEU A 149 -25.46 3.20 -3.75
N SER A 150 -26.36 4.06 -3.25
CA SER A 150 -27.30 4.79 -4.09
C SER A 150 -26.62 5.71 -5.10
N ARG A 151 -25.57 6.44 -4.65
CA ARG A 151 -24.75 7.30 -5.52
C ARG A 151 -24.03 6.50 -6.60
N LEU A 152 -23.38 5.40 -6.20
CA LEU A 152 -22.62 4.56 -7.14
C LEU A 152 -23.56 3.89 -8.16
N ALA A 153 -24.73 3.40 -7.71
CA ALA A 153 -25.73 2.81 -8.61
C ALA A 153 -26.17 3.79 -9.70
N PHE A 154 -26.52 5.03 -9.31
CA PHE A 154 -26.90 6.08 -10.25
C PHE A 154 -25.76 6.40 -11.25
N ILE A 155 -24.51 6.48 -10.79
CA ILE A 155 -23.37 6.76 -11.65
C ILE A 155 -23.11 5.61 -12.62
N ALA A 156 -23.15 4.36 -12.14
CA ALA A 156 -22.93 3.18 -12.95
C ALA A 156 -24.01 3.00 -14.02
N GLU A 157 -25.29 3.24 -13.66
CA GLU A 157 -26.42 3.23 -14.59
C GLU A 157 -26.26 4.29 -15.69
N ALA A 158 -25.93 5.53 -15.30
CA ALA A 158 -25.70 6.62 -16.24
C ALA A 158 -24.52 6.35 -17.20
N ALA A 159 -23.51 5.61 -16.74
CA ALA A 159 -22.37 5.19 -17.54
C ALA A 159 -22.63 3.90 -18.36
N GLY A 160 -23.76 3.22 -18.16
CA GLY A 160 -24.08 1.95 -18.83
C GLY A 160 -23.17 0.79 -18.44
N VAL A 161 -22.59 0.80 -17.22
CA VAL A 161 -21.65 -0.22 -16.76
C VAL A 161 -22.16 -0.94 -15.52
N ARG A 162 -21.65 -2.16 -15.30
CA ARG A 162 -21.84 -2.91 -14.05
C ARG A 162 -20.57 -2.83 -13.22
N GLN A 163 -20.60 -2.01 -12.16
CA GLN A 163 -19.51 -1.88 -11.22
C GLN A 163 -19.54 -3.00 -10.18
N ARG A 164 -18.47 -3.79 -10.07
CA ARG A 164 -18.32 -4.74 -8.96
C ARG A 164 -18.06 -4.00 -7.65
N VAL A 165 -18.67 -4.48 -6.57
CA VAL A 165 -18.54 -3.88 -5.24
C VAL A 165 -18.18 -4.92 -4.18
N LEU A 166 -17.60 -4.44 -3.09
CA LEU A 166 -17.51 -5.13 -1.81
C LEU A 166 -18.28 -4.32 -0.78
N ILE A 167 -19.04 -4.99 0.07
CA ILE A 167 -19.75 -4.34 1.17
C ILE A 167 -18.87 -4.46 2.41
N ARG A 168 -18.55 -3.32 3.02
CA ARG A 168 -17.86 -3.29 4.29
C ARG A 168 -18.87 -3.65 5.40
N VAL A 169 -18.44 -4.53 6.30
CA VAL A 169 -19.21 -4.93 7.48
C VAL A 169 -18.37 -4.74 8.73
N THR A 170 -19.03 -4.38 9.82
CA THR A 170 -18.43 -4.28 11.15
C THR A 170 -18.78 -5.54 11.95
N PRO A 171 -17.84 -6.49 12.10
CA PRO A 171 -18.15 -7.82 12.64
C PRO A 171 -18.30 -7.86 14.17
N GLY A 172 -18.08 -6.75 14.89
CA GLY A 172 -18.13 -6.70 16.35
C GLY A 172 -16.99 -7.45 17.06
N VAL A 173 -15.89 -7.71 16.35
CA VAL A 173 -14.74 -8.45 16.91
C VAL A 173 -13.76 -7.47 17.56
N GLU A 174 -13.39 -7.74 18.81
CA GLU A 174 -12.33 -7.02 19.50
C GLU A 174 -10.96 -7.37 18.89
N ALA A 175 -10.28 -6.36 18.35
CA ALA A 175 -8.90 -6.51 17.95
C ALA A 175 -7.98 -5.95 19.04
N HIS A 176 -6.87 -6.63 19.34
CA HIS A 176 -5.83 -6.14 20.25
C HIS A 176 -5.03 -5.00 19.59
N THR A 177 -5.71 -3.88 19.35
CA THR A 177 -5.13 -2.67 18.74
C THR A 177 -5.40 -1.48 19.65
N HIS A 178 -4.64 -0.39 19.46
CA HIS A 178 -4.92 0.85 20.14
C HIS A 178 -6.33 1.36 19.76
N SER A 179 -7.09 1.89 20.74
CA SER A 179 -8.49 2.32 20.56
C SER A 179 -8.70 3.27 19.38
N TYR A 180 -7.74 4.16 19.10
CA TYR A 180 -7.82 5.11 17.98
C TYR A 180 -7.71 4.47 16.60
N VAL A 181 -7.19 3.25 16.49
CA VAL A 181 -7.07 2.51 15.22
C VAL A 181 -8.02 1.32 15.12
N ALA A 182 -8.81 1.06 16.17
CA ALA A 182 -9.85 0.03 16.15
C ALA A 182 -10.94 0.40 15.12
N THR A 183 -11.40 -0.58 14.34
CA THR A 183 -12.39 -0.38 13.27
C THR A 183 -13.45 -1.48 13.23
N GLY A 184 -13.51 -2.32 14.26
CA GLY A 184 -14.36 -3.52 14.27
C GLY A 184 -15.62 -3.43 15.15
N GLN A 185 -15.90 -2.29 15.81
CA GLN A 185 -17.04 -2.13 16.71
C GLN A 185 -18.09 -1.15 16.14
N GLU A 186 -19.34 -1.25 16.61
CA GLU A 186 -20.49 -0.49 16.11
C GLU A 186 -20.32 1.02 16.15
N ASP A 187 -19.67 1.55 17.19
CA ASP A 187 -19.45 3.00 17.34
C ASP A 187 -18.19 3.52 16.61
N GLN A 188 -17.68 2.76 15.67
CA GLN A 188 -16.52 3.17 14.87
C GLN A 188 -16.97 3.85 13.57
N LYS A 189 -16.06 4.60 12.94
CA LYS A 189 -16.33 5.43 11.75
C LYS A 189 -16.58 4.65 10.45
N PHE A 190 -16.61 3.33 10.47
CA PHE A 190 -16.68 2.48 9.28
C PHE A 190 -17.76 1.41 9.39
N GLY A 191 -18.36 1.03 8.26
CA GLY A 191 -19.27 -0.11 8.10
C GLY A 191 -20.73 0.25 8.26
#